data_324c1e41bbbd25aa91821681670ab993
#
_entry.id   324c1e41bbbd25aa91821681670ab993
#
_cell.length_a   1.000
_cell.length_b   1.000
_cell.length_c   1.000
_cell.angle_alpha   90.00
_cell.angle_beta   90.00
_cell.angle_gamma   90.00
#
_symmetry.space_group_name_H-M   'P 1'
#
loop_
_entity.id
_entity.type
_entity.pdbx_description
1 polymer ?
#
loop_
_entity_poly.entity_id
_entity_poly.type
_entity_poly.pdbx_seq_one_letter_code
_entity_poly.pdbx_strand_id
1 'polypeptide(L)'
;VVADKISAVMRLGGGLIDADALAAYTPVIRKPLRGSYRGYDIVTMPPTSSGGVHILQMLNILEHYPVAAMGPGSADSVHLLAEVMRLAYADRSKHLGDPDY
;
A
#
# COMPACT_ATOMS: atom_id res chain seq x y z
N VAL A 1 -6.33 -5.28 30.09
CA VAL A 1 -5.53 -6.52 30.03
C VAL A 1 -4.60 -6.55 28.82
N VAL A 2 -5.08 -6.40 27.57
CA VAL A 2 -4.18 -6.39 26.39
C VAL A 2 -3.42 -5.06 26.32
N ALA A 3 -4.12 -3.95 26.47
CA ALA A 3 -3.53 -2.60 26.47
C ALA A 3 -2.42 -2.45 27.54
N ASP A 4 -2.64 -2.99 28.75
CA ASP A 4 -1.64 -2.93 29.83
C ASP A 4 -0.35 -3.64 29.47
N LYS A 5 -0.46 -4.80 28.79
CA LYS A 5 0.69 -5.57 28.31
C LYS A 5 1.44 -4.81 27.22
N ILE A 6 0.72 -4.21 26.25
CA ILE A 6 1.33 -3.40 25.19
C ILE A 6 2.08 -2.21 25.80
N SER A 7 1.43 -1.44 26.69
CA SER A 7 2.03 -0.29 27.34
C SER A 7 3.24 -0.66 28.19
N ALA A 8 3.23 -1.83 28.84
CA ALA A 8 4.37 -2.31 29.61
C ALA A 8 5.58 -2.63 28.71
N VAL A 9 5.36 -3.33 27.60
CA VAL A 9 6.42 -3.65 26.63
C VAL A 9 6.97 -2.37 26.00
N MET A 10 6.09 -1.43 25.63
CA MET A 10 6.49 -0.14 25.07
C MET A 10 7.40 0.64 26.03
N ARG A 11 7.04 0.73 27.31
CA ARG A 11 7.87 1.40 28.33
C ARG A 11 9.26 0.76 28.49
N LEU A 12 9.33 -0.56 28.49
CA LEU A 12 10.60 -1.28 28.60
C LEU A 12 11.50 -1.09 27.38
N GLY A 13 10.91 -0.97 26.19
CA GLY A 13 11.62 -0.80 24.91
C GLY A 13 11.84 0.66 24.49
N GLY A 14 11.44 1.65 25.29
CA GLY A 14 11.53 3.08 24.92
C GLY A 14 10.52 3.49 23.83
N GLY A 15 9.43 2.74 23.66
CA GLY A 15 8.36 3.05 22.71
C GLY A 15 7.43 4.16 23.20
N LEU A 16 6.69 4.77 22.29
CA LEU A 16 5.86 5.96 22.56
C LEU A 16 4.40 5.64 22.88
N ILE A 17 3.93 4.41 22.62
CA ILE A 17 2.52 4.03 22.82
C ILE A 17 2.29 3.69 24.29
N ASP A 18 1.48 4.50 24.96
CA ASP A 18 1.03 4.32 26.34
C ASP A 18 -0.45 3.89 26.42
N ALA A 19 -0.98 3.83 27.64
CA ALA A 19 -2.36 3.44 27.88
C ALA A 19 -3.35 4.49 27.36
N ASP A 20 -3.00 5.77 27.44
CA ASP A 20 -3.85 6.87 27.00
C ASP A 20 -3.93 6.92 25.47
N ALA A 21 -2.81 6.71 24.77
CA ALA A 21 -2.78 6.59 23.32
C ALA A 21 -3.65 5.41 22.84
N LEU A 22 -3.58 4.26 23.54
CA LEU A 22 -4.42 3.09 23.22
C LEU A 22 -5.90 3.32 23.48
N ALA A 23 -6.24 4.07 24.53
CA ALA A 23 -7.62 4.41 24.86
C ALA A 23 -8.23 5.45 23.90
N ALA A 24 -7.39 6.38 23.43
CA ALA A 24 -7.80 7.43 22.49
C ALA A 24 -7.90 6.95 21.04
N TYR A 25 -7.32 5.78 20.72
CA TYR A 25 -7.33 5.27 19.35
C TYR A 25 -8.74 4.93 18.85
N THR A 26 -9.12 5.53 17.75
CA THR A 26 -10.37 5.23 17.05
C THR A 26 -10.10 4.84 15.60
N PRO A 27 -10.71 3.73 15.11
CA PRO A 27 -10.56 3.34 13.72
C PRO A 27 -11.27 4.35 12.80
N VAL A 28 -10.61 4.69 11.69
CA VAL A 28 -11.18 5.60 10.69
C VAL A 28 -11.72 4.76 9.51
N ILE A 29 -12.99 4.98 9.16
CA ILE A 29 -13.60 4.38 7.98
C ILE A 29 -13.29 5.27 6.78
N ARG A 30 -12.52 4.75 5.82
CA ARG A 30 -12.09 5.48 4.62
C ARG A 30 -12.79 4.94 3.38
N LYS A 31 -13.07 5.83 2.42
CA LYS A 31 -13.62 5.43 1.12
C LYS A 31 -12.54 4.65 0.34
N PRO A 32 -12.83 3.43 -0.16
CA PRO A 32 -11.85 2.66 -0.91
C PRO A 32 -11.48 3.34 -2.23
N LEU A 33 -10.25 3.09 -2.70
CA LEU A 33 -9.84 3.43 -4.05
C LEU A 33 -10.50 2.47 -5.04
N ARG A 34 -10.84 2.99 -6.21
CA ARG A 34 -11.44 2.22 -7.30
C ARG A 34 -10.68 2.49 -8.59
N GLY A 35 -10.54 1.47 -9.39
CA GLY A 35 -9.97 1.52 -10.73
C GLY A 35 -10.44 0.34 -11.54
N SER A 36 -9.89 0.16 -12.72
CA SER A 36 -10.19 -1.00 -13.56
C SER A 36 -8.90 -1.57 -14.15
N TYR A 37 -8.95 -2.83 -14.54
CA TYR A 37 -7.88 -3.49 -15.27
C TYR A 37 -8.48 -4.55 -16.17
N ARG A 38 -8.31 -4.42 -17.48
CA ARG A 38 -8.80 -5.37 -18.51
C ARG A 38 -10.26 -5.77 -18.33
N GLY A 39 -11.10 -4.79 -17.98
CA GLY A 39 -12.53 -4.99 -17.79
C GLY A 39 -12.94 -5.48 -16.40
N TYR A 40 -12.00 -5.68 -15.48
CA TYR A 40 -12.28 -6.01 -14.10
C TYR A 40 -12.27 -4.75 -13.22
N ASP A 41 -13.27 -4.63 -12.34
CA ASP A 41 -13.26 -3.61 -11.30
C ASP A 41 -12.27 -3.97 -10.20
N ILE A 42 -11.42 -3.03 -9.87
CA ILE A 42 -10.46 -3.14 -8.76
C ILE A 42 -10.90 -2.23 -7.63
N VAL A 43 -11.08 -2.81 -6.46
CA VAL A 43 -11.38 -2.08 -5.22
C VAL A 43 -10.26 -2.36 -4.23
N THR A 44 -9.61 -1.31 -3.73
CA THR A 44 -8.41 -1.47 -2.91
C THR A 44 -8.31 -0.40 -1.83
N MET A 45 -7.32 -0.55 -0.93
CA MET A 45 -7.14 0.32 0.22
C MET A 45 -6.68 1.72 -0.17
N PRO A 46 -7.27 2.75 0.47
CA PRO A 46 -6.80 4.13 0.30
C PRO A 46 -5.53 4.40 1.14
N PRO A 47 -4.89 5.57 0.99
CA PRO A 47 -3.94 6.06 1.99
C PRO A 47 -4.57 6.04 3.42
N THR A 48 -3.84 5.72 4.44
CA THR A 48 -2.36 5.68 4.61
C THR A 48 -1.64 4.51 3.95
N SER A 49 -2.33 3.44 3.56
CA SER A 49 -1.70 2.35 2.81
C SER A 49 -1.35 2.81 1.41
N SER A 50 -0.06 2.70 1.07
CA SER A 50 0.42 2.97 -0.29
C SER A 50 0.07 1.85 -1.28
N GLY A 51 -0.26 0.65 -0.77
CA GLY A 51 -0.48 -0.54 -1.59
C GLY A 51 -1.55 -0.36 -2.66
N GLY A 52 -2.68 0.26 -2.31
CA GLY A 52 -3.77 0.46 -3.27
C GLY A 52 -3.43 1.39 -4.42
N VAL A 53 -2.78 2.51 -4.13
CA VAL A 53 -2.33 3.47 -5.16
C VAL A 53 -1.34 2.80 -6.11
N HIS A 54 -0.36 2.07 -5.57
CA HIS A 54 0.66 1.39 -6.39
C HIS A 54 0.06 0.28 -7.25
N ILE A 55 -0.84 -0.54 -6.70
CA ILE A 55 -1.49 -1.60 -7.48
C ILE A 55 -2.24 -0.99 -8.66
N LEU A 56 -3.03 0.06 -8.45
CA LEU A 56 -3.76 0.71 -9.53
C LEU A 56 -2.82 1.34 -10.55
N GLN A 57 -1.76 2.03 -10.11
CA GLN A 57 -0.76 2.62 -11.00
C GLN A 57 -0.05 1.57 -11.85
N MET A 58 0.41 0.49 -11.21
CA MET A 58 1.07 -0.61 -11.94
C MET A 58 0.12 -1.29 -12.93
N LEU A 59 -1.12 -1.56 -12.55
CA LEU A 59 -2.11 -2.16 -13.43
C LEU A 59 -2.43 -1.25 -14.61
N ASN A 60 -2.58 0.06 -14.39
CA ASN A 60 -2.82 1.03 -15.46
C ASN A 60 -1.68 1.04 -16.48
N ILE A 61 -0.42 0.95 -16.04
CA ILE A 61 0.72 0.87 -16.94
C ILE A 61 0.70 -0.47 -17.70
N LEU A 62 0.52 -1.59 -16.98
CA LEU A 62 0.52 -2.93 -17.55
C LEU A 62 -0.61 -3.16 -18.57
N GLU A 63 -1.70 -2.40 -18.48
CA GLU A 63 -2.82 -2.50 -19.42
C GLU A 63 -2.41 -2.19 -20.87
N HIS A 64 -1.36 -1.38 -21.06
CA HIS A 64 -0.84 -0.99 -22.37
C HIS A 64 0.11 -2.04 -23.00
N TYR A 65 0.40 -3.13 -22.29
CA TYR A 65 1.36 -4.15 -22.75
C TYR A 65 0.70 -5.54 -22.90
N PRO A 66 1.12 -6.35 -23.87
CA PRO A 66 0.59 -7.70 -24.08
C PRO A 66 1.19 -8.70 -23.10
N VAL A 67 1.01 -8.49 -21.80
CA VAL A 67 1.65 -9.26 -20.71
C VAL A 67 1.45 -10.76 -20.87
N ALA A 68 0.25 -11.19 -21.30
CA ALA A 68 -0.04 -12.60 -21.50
C ALA A 68 0.82 -13.24 -22.61
N ALA A 69 1.15 -12.47 -23.65
CA ALA A 69 1.97 -12.95 -24.77
C ALA A 69 3.47 -13.01 -24.43
N MET A 70 3.92 -12.30 -23.41
CA MET A 70 5.33 -12.32 -23.00
C MET A 70 5.74 -13.64 -22.33
N GLY A 71 4.77 -14.37 -21.78
CA GLY A 71 5.01 -15.61 -21.03
C GLY A 71 5.50 -15.34 -19.59
N PRO A 72 5.10 -16.19 -18.64
CA PRO A 72 5.49 -16.04 -17.24
C PRO A 72 6.98 -16.27 -17.04
N GLY A 73 7.64 -15.33 -16.35
CA GLY A 73 9.07 -15.44 -16.02
C GLY A 73 10.02 -15.23 -17.20
N SER A 74 9.54 -14.80 -18.36
CA SER A 74 10.41 -14.41 -19.49
C SER A 74 11.21 -13.15 -19.14
N ALA A 75 12.33 -12.93 -19.86
CA ALA A 75 13.14 -11.72 -19.69
C ALA A 75 12.30 -10.45 -19.90
N ASP A 76 11.42 -10.44 -20.91
CA ASP A 76 10.56 -9.31 -21.23
C ASP A 76 9.53 -9.04 -20.10
N SER A 77 8.89 -10.09 -19.56
CA SER A 77 7.93 -9.93 -18.48
C SER A 77 8.58 -9.47 -17.17
N VAL A 78 9.76 -9.99 -16.86
CA VAL A 78 10.54 -9.59 -15.67
C VAL A 78 11.02 -8.15 -15.81
N HIS A 79 11.55 -7.78 -16.98
CA HIS A 79 11.98 -6.41 -17.24
C HIS A 79 10.82 -5.41 -17.15
N LEU A 80 9.69 -5.70 -17.81
CA LEU A 80 8.50 -4.86 -17.74
C LEU A 80 8.04 -4.65 -16.29
N LEU A 81 7.92 -5.74 -15.52
CA LEU A 81 7.50 -5.65 -14.12
C LEU A 81 8.47 -4.83 -13.27
N ALA A 82 9.78 -4.99 -13.48
CA ALA A 82 10.79 -4.21 -12.77
C ALA A 82 10.66 -2.71 -13.06
N GLU A 83 10.47 -2.32 -14.32
CA GLU A 83 10.29 -0.91 -14.70
C GLU A 83 8.99 -0.32 -14.17
N VAL A 84 7.89 -1.06 -14.25
CA VAL A 84 6.59 -0.63 -13.69
C VAL A 84 6.69 -0.42 -12.19
N MET A 85 7.30 -1.37 -11.47
CA MET A 85 7.55 -1.21 -10.03
C MET A 85 8.46 -0.03 -9.73
N ARG A 86 9.53 0.17 -10.50
CA ARG A 86 10.45 1.30 -10.33
C ARG A 86 9.72 2.65 -10.38
N LEU A 87 8.80 2.83 -11.33
CA LEU A 87 7.99 4.03 -11.46
C LEU A 87 7.05 4.20 -10.23
N ALA A 88 6.33 3.15 -9.86
CA ALA A 88 5.40 3.19 -8.73
C ALA A 88 6.13 3.50 -7.41
N TYR A 89 7.29 2.91 -7.17
CA TYR A 89 8.08 3.18 -5.97
C TYR A 89 8.76 4.56 -5.97
N ALA A 90 9.09 5.11 -7.15
CA ALA A 90 9.58 6.48 -7.26
C ALA A 90 8.51 7.49 -6.83
N ASP A 91 7.27 7.30 -7.29
CA ASP A 91 6.14 8.15 -6.88
C ASP A 91 5.82 7.98 -5.39
N ARG A 92 5.89 6.74 -4.89
CA ARG A 92 5.72 6.46 -3.47
C ARG A 92 6.65 7.31 -2.60
N SER A 93 7.91 7.35 -2.94
CA SER A 93 8.92 8.05 -2.14
C SER A 93 8.71 9.56 -2.08
N LYS A 94 7.98 10.12 -3.04
CA LYS A 94 7.74 11.57 -3.15
C LYS A 94 6.38 12.03 -2.66
N HIS A 95 5.35 11.19 -2.83
CA HIS A 95 3.97 11.64 -2.77
C HIS A 95 3.11 10.91 -1.74
N LEU A 96 3.58 9.76 -1.21
CA LEU A 96 2.78 8.97 -0.28
C LEU A 96 3.34 9.00 1.13
N GLY A 97 2.53 9.50 2.02
CA GLY A 97 2.73 9.57 3.45
C GLY A 97 1.41 9.45 4.17
N ASP A 98 1.37 9.81 5.42
CA ASP A 98 0.14 9.89 6.19
C ASP A 98 -0.65 11.14 5.75
N PRO A 99 -1.89 11.00 5.22
CA PRO A 99 -2.67 12.13 4.76
C PRO A 99 -3.19 13.03 5.88
N ASP A 100 -3.04 12.61 7.12
CA ASP A 100 -3.49 13.36 8.29
C ASP A 100 -2.34 14.23 8.89
N TYR A 101 -1.12 14.20 8.25
CA TYR A 101 0.07 14.99 8.62
C TYR A 101 0.70 15.74 7.45
#